data_8bf60babd930a538e3a3aa8f163a5dbd
#
_entry.id   8bf60babd930a538e3a3aa8f163a5dbd
#
_cell.length_a   1.000
_cell.length_b   1.000
_cell.length_c   1.000
_cell.angle_alpha   90.00
_cell.angle_beta   90.00
_cell.angle_gamma   90.00
#
_symmetry.space_group_name_H-M   'P 1'
#
loop_
_entity.id
_entity.type
_entity.pdbx_description
1 polymer ?
#
loop_
_entity_poly.entity_id
_entity_poly.type
_entity_poly.pdbx_seq_one_letter_code
_entity_poly.pdbx_strand_id
1 'polypeptide(L)'
;MATVCADLGVPHEILAVTVAPGNVQAEARGARYAALAAWAERRGLAAICTAHHADDQAETLLLRLNRGSGVAGLAGVRAKGLVPGTRLPLLRPLLDWRRVELAAVVERAGLVAADDPSNRDARFDRVRMRQVLAGADWLDVAALARSAANLADAEAALEWAAAREWSENVVTGAMGSYVYQPQAPRAIALRVVTLLVARLDGGEPRGGQVAQAFDRLVNGQPVSLGNVVVRPSHEGWTFMPAPRRRV
;
A
#
# COMPACT_ATOMS: atom_id res chain seq x y z
N MET A 1 -8.31 12.63 -25.52
CA MET A 1 -8.29 13.25 -24.17
C MET A 1 -8.06 14.75 -24.24
N ALA A 2 -7.04 15.26 -24.95
CA ALA A 2 -6.80 16.71 -25.06
C ALA A 2 -8.02 17.51 -25.52
N THR A 3 -8.71 17.06 -26.56
CA THR A 3 -9.94 17.68 -27.08
C THR A 3 -11.02 17.76 -25.99
N VAL A 4 -11.30 16.65 -25.30
CA VAL A 4 -12.30 16.58 -24.21
C VAL A 4 -11.96 17.56 -23.08
N CYS A 5 -10.68 17.64 -22.70
CA CYS A 5 -10.25 18.59 -21.67
C CYS A 5 -10.41 20.05 -22.12
N ALA A 6 -10.12 20.35 -23.39
CA ALA A 6 -10.32 21.67 -23.96
C ALA A 6 -11.81 22.07 -23.98
N ASP A 7 -12.70 21.15 -24.39
CA ASP A 7 -14.15 21.35 -24.43
C ASP A 7 -14.75 21.60 -23.03
N LEU A 8 -14.14 20.97 -22.01
CA LEU A 8 -14.53 21.13 -20.59
C LEU A 8 -13.82 22.31 -19.91
N GLY A 9 -12.92 23.02 -20.59
CA GLY A 9 -12.10 24.09 -19.99
C GLY A 9 -11.11 23.60 -18.91
N VAL A 10 -10.71 22.33 -18.96
CA VAL A 10 -9.80 21.71 -17.98
C VAL A 10 -8.39 21.66 -18.57
N PRO A 11 -7.36 22.19 -17.90
CA PRO A 11 -5.96 22.08 -18.34
C PRO A 11 -5.55 20.61 -18.52
N HIS A 12 -4.85 20.30 -19.61
CA HIS A 12 -4.35 18.97 -19.92
C HIS A 12 -2.86 18.99 -20.23
N GLU A 13 -2.13 18.00 -19.71
CA GLU A 13 -0.71 17.83 -19.96
C GLU A 13 -0.38 16.34 -20.09
N ILE A 14 0.50 15.99 -21.01
CA ILE A 14 1.01 14.62 -21.19
C ILE A 14 2.40 14.55 -20.56
N LEU A 15 2.54 13.64 -19.59
CA LEU A 15 3.82 13.38 -18.92
C LEU A 15 4.45 12.11 -19.50
N ALA A 16 5.57 12.26 -20.19
CA ALA A 16 6.37 11.13 -20.64
C ALA A 16 7.17 10.55 -19.47
N VAL A 17 7.19 9.23 -19.34
CA VAL A 17 7.96 8.52 -18.31
C VAL A 17 8.82 7.42 -18.94
N THR A 18 10.04 7.24 -18.42
CA THR A 18 10.91 6.12 -18.77
C THR A 18 10.77 5.06 -17.69
N VAL A 19 10.45 3.82 -18.10
CA VAL A 19 10.30 2.69 -17.19
C VAL A 19 11.61 1.92 -17.14
N ALA A 20 12.17 1.75 -15.94
CA ALA A 20 13.37 0.96 -15.73
C ALA A 20 13.14 -0.53 -16.05
N PRO A 21 14.16 -1.26 -16.51
CA PRO A 21 14.08 -2.71 -16.70
C PRO A 21 13.88 -3.40 -15.34
N GLY A 22 13.08 -4.49 -15.33
CA GLY A 22 12.79 -5.27 -14.11
C GLY A 22 11.32 -5.65 -14.00
N ASN A 23 10.72 -5.47 -12.83
CA ASN A 23 9.27 -5.65 -12.66
C ASN A 23 8.51 -4.49 -13.32
N VAL A 24 8.23 -4.63 -14.62
CA VAL A 24 7.67 -3.58 -15.46
C VAL A 24 6.43 -2.90 -14.85
N GLN A 25 5.54 -3.65 -14.18
CA GLN A 25 4.34 -3.06 -13.56
C GLN A 25 4.67 -2.20 -12.33
N ALA A 26 5.56 -2.66 -11.47
CA ALA A 26 5.97 -1.92 -10.29
C ALA A 26 6.77 -0.67 -10.68
N GLU A 27 7.71 -0.82 -11.61
CA GLU A 27 8.54 0.27 -12.12
C GLU A 27 7.70 1.32 -12.85
N ALA A 28 6.78 0.90 -13.74
CA ALA A 28 5.86 1.82 -14.43
C ALA A 28 4.95 2.56 -13.45
N ARG A 29 4.48 1.87 -12.39
CA ARG A 29 3.70 2.51 -11.34
C ARG A 29 4.53 3.56 -10.58
N GLY A 30 5.75 3.22 -10.19
CA GLY A 30 6.68 4.13 -9.52
C GLY A 30 6.98 5.37 -10.36
N ALA A 31 7.39 5.17 -11.61
CA ALA A 31 7.67 6.25 -12.55
C ALA A 31 6.47 7.17 -12.78
N ARG A 32 5.26 6.60 -12.91
CA ARG A 32 4.02 7.38 -13.04
C ARG A 32 3.77 8.27 -11.82
N TYR A 33 3.88 7.74 -10.60
CA TYR A 33 3.65 8.54 -9.40
C TYR A 33 4.73 9.59 -9.18
N ALA A 34 5.99 9.30 -9.50
CA ALA A 34 7.07 10.28 -9.45
C ALA A 34 6.84 11.43 -10.42
N ALA A 35 6.44 11.14 -11.67
CA ALA A 35 6.13 12.16 -12.66
C ALA A 35 4.93 13.03 -12.25
N LEU A 36 3.86 12.42 -11.72
CA LEU A 36 2.69 13.13 -11.22
C LEU A 36 3.03 14.02 -10.02
N ALA A 37 3.86 13.54 -9.09
CA ALA A 37 4.30 14.33 -7.94
C ALA A 37 5.11 15.57 -8.37
N ALA A 38 6.11 15.37 -9.23
CA ALA A 38 6.91 16.47 -9.77
C ALA A 38 6.07 17.49 -10.57
N TRP A 39 5.08 17.00 -11.32
CA TRP A 39 4.15 17.87 -12.03
C TRP A 39 3.26 18.67 -11.07
N ALA A 40 2.70 18.02 -10.05
CA ALA A 40 1.87 18.67 -9.06
C ALA A 40 2.64 19.75 -8.27
N GLU A 41 3.89 19.47 -7.91
CA GLU A 41 4.78 20.43 -7.24
C GLU A 41 5.04 21.67 -8.11
N ARG A 42 5.41 21.48 -9.40
CA ARG A 42 5.59 22.59 -10.35
C ARG A 42 4.35 23.45 -10.55
N ARG A 43 3.15 22.84 -10.41
CA ARG A 43 1.86 23.53 -10.57
C ARG A 43 1.27 24.04 -9.26
N GLY A 44 1.93 23.82 -8.12
CA GLY A 44 1.41 24.20 -6.79
C GLY A 44 0.11 23.51 -6.42
N LEU A 45 -0.10 22.24 -6.86
CA LEU A 45 -1.32 21.50 -6.59
C LEU A 45 -1.30 20.90 -5.18
N ALA A 46 -2.44 20.97 -4.50
CA ALA A 46 -2.57 20.51 -3.11
C ALA A 46 -2.73 18.97 -2.98
N ALA A 47 -3.14 18.28 -4.04
CA ALA A 47 -3.39 16.84 -4.03
C ALA A 47 -3.39 16.25 -5.45
N ILE A 48 -3.24 14.93 -5.54
CA ILE A 48 -3.50 14.15 -6.75
C ILE A 48 -4.73 13.29 -6.53
N CYS A 49 -5.62 13.25 -7.54
CA CYS A 49 -6.74 12.33 -7.56
C CYS A 49 -6.49 11.20 -8.56
N THR A 50 -6.91 9.98 -8.21
CA THR A 50 -6.89 8.84 -9.13
C THR A 50 -8.28 8.20 -9.22
N ALA A 51 -8.63 7.69 -10.40
CA ALA A 51 -9.94 7.13 -10.70
C ALA A 51 -10.08 5.64 -10.32
N HIS A 52 -9.51 5.22 -9.18
CA HIS A 52 -9.79 3.89 -8.65
C HIS A 52 -11.25 3.84 -8.19
N HIS A 53 -11.93 2.71 -8.46
CA HIS A 53 -13.34 2.51 -8.19
C HIS A 53 -13.61 1.20 -7.44
N ALA A 54 -14.87 0.90 -7.11
CA ALA A 54 -15.25 -0.27 -6.31
C ALA A 54 -14.81 -1.61 -6.93
N ASP A 55 -14.87 -1.72 -8.26
CA ASP A 55 -14.41 -2.94 -8.94
C ASP A 55 -12.88 -3.13 -8.77
N ASP A 56 -12.07 -2.06 -8.75
CA ASP A 56 -10.63 -2.15 -8.44
C ASP A 56 -10.38 -2.61 -6.99
N GLN A 57 -11.26 -2.23 -6.06
CA GLN A 57 -11.19 -2.71 -4.67
C GLN A 57 -11.46 -4.20 -4.60
N ALA A 58 -12.52 -4.69 -5.25
CA ALA A 58 -12.87 -6.11 -5.30
C ALA A 58 -11.74 -6.93 -5.94
N GLU A 59 -11.22 -6.50 -7.09
CA GLU A 59 -10.07 -7.13 -7.76
C GLU A 59 -8.86 -7.21 -6.81
N THR A 60 -8.55 -6.11 -6.13
CA THR A 60 -7.41 -6.03 -5.21
C THR A 60 -7.60 -6.92 -3.98
N LEU A 61 -8.79 -6.92 -3.37
CA LEU A 61 -9.12 -7.75 -2.22
C LEU A 61 -8.91 -9.24 -2.54
N LEU A 62 -9.48 -9.72 -3.64
CA LEU A 62 -9.39 -11.12 -4.05
C LEU A 62 -7.96 -11.53 -4.40
N LEU A 63 -7.22 -10.71 -5.13
CA LEU A 63 -5.81 -10.96 -5.44
C LEU A 63 -4.96 -11.06 -4.18
N ARG A 64 -5.22 -10.23 -3.19
CA ARG A 64 -4.49 -10.22 -1.93
C ARG A 64 -4.92 -11.35 -1.01
N LEU A 65 -6.19 -11.70 -0.99
CA LEU A 65 -6.72 -12.86 -0.29
C LEU A 65 -6.05 -14.16 -0.79
N ASN A 66 -5.96 -14.32 -2.12
CA ASN A 66 -5.31 -15.47 -2.75
C ASN A 66 -3.80 -15.57 -2.45
N ARG A 67 -3.18 -14.45 -2.03
CA ARG A 67 -1.76 -14.41 -1.60
C ARG A 67 -1.56 -14.53 -0.10
N GLY A 68 -2.61 -14.81 0.68
CA GLY A 68 -2.55 -14.90 2.13
C GLY A 68 -2.21 -13.58 2.82
N SER A 69 -2.64 -12.45 2.26
CA SER A 69 -2.36 -11.13 2.86
C SER A 69 -3.10 -10.96 4.18
N GLY A 70 -2.44 -10.29 5.15
CA GLY A 70 -3.07 -9.85 6.39
C GLY A 70 -3.98 -8.64 6.21
N VAL A 71 -4.52 -8.11 7.33
CA VAL A 71 -5.50 -7.01 7.35
C VAL A 71 -5.06 -5.81 6.52
N ALA A 72 -3.82 -5.32 6.71
CA ALA A 72 -3.25 -4.21 5.96
C ALA A 72 -3.32 -4.41 4.44
N GLY A 73 -3.04 -5.63 3.98
CA GLY A 73 -3.13 -5.99 2.58
C GLY A 73 -4.57 -6.06 2.08
N LEU A 74 -5.46 -6.72 2.82
CA LEU A 74 -6.86 -6.93 2.45
C LEU A 74 -7.68 -5.64 2.47
N ALA A 75 -7.27 -4.64 3.22
CA ALA A 75 -7.88 -3.31 3.24
C ALA A 75 -7.84 -2.56 1.88
N GLY A 76 -7.31 -3.17 0.84
CA GLY A 76 -7.33 -2.64 -0.53
C GLY A 76 -6.53 -1.34 -0.70
N VAL A 77 -7.02 -0.46 -1.58
CA VAL A 77 -6.48 0.89 -1.73
C VAL A 77 -7.25 1.86 -0.84
N ARG A 78 -6.54 2.73 -0.11
CA ARG A 78 -7.16 3.70 0.79
C ARG A 78 -7.80 4.85 0.02
N ALA A 79 -8.93 5.37 0.51
CA ALA A 79 -9.56 6.56 -0.06
C ALA A 79 -8.62 7.77 -0.03
N LYS A 80 -7.85 7.88 1.06
CA LYS A 80 -6.83 8.92 1.27
C LYS A 80 -5.50 8.25 1.60
N GLY A 81 -4.41 8.82 1.11
CA GLY A 81 -3.05 8.39 1.38
C GLY A 81 -2.07 9.44 0.91
N LEU A 82 -0.81 9.06 0.75
CA LEU A 82 0.22 9.91 0.18
C LEU A 82 0.69 9.33 -1.16
N VAL A 83 1.14 10.19 -2.05
CA VAL A 83 1.88 9.77 -3.23
C VAL A 83 3.19 9.13 -2.77
N PRO A 84 3.55 7.92 -3.22
CA PRO A 84 4.74 7.22 -2.77
C PRO A 84 6.00 8.09 -2.80
N GLY A 85 6.75 8.11 -1.71
CA GLY A 85 7.99 8.89 -1.58
C GLY A 85 7.80 10.39 -1.37
N THR A 86 6.58 10.88 -1.16
CA THR A 86 6.29 12.31 -1.00
C THR A 86 5.36 12.58 0.19
N ARG A 87 5.10 13.87 0.48
CA ARG A 87 4.05 14.31 1.42
C ARG A 87 2.78 14.78 0.71
N LEU A 88 2.70 14.63 -0.62
CA LEU A 88 1.55 15.08 -1.41
C LEU A 88 0.37 14.14 -1.19
N PRO A 89 -0.81 14.65 -0.82
CA PRO A 89 -2.02 13.84 -0.68
C PRO A 89 -2.42 13.14 -1.98
N LEU A 90 -2.79 11.86 -1.87
CA LEU A 90 -3.34 11.05 -2.94
C LEU A 90 -4.77 10.65 -2.58
N LEU A 91 -5.73 11.14 -3.35
CA LEU A 91 -7.15 10.95 -3.12
C LEU A 91 -7.75 9.99 -4.16
N ARG A 92 -8.78 9.25 -3.75
CA ARG A 92 -9.54 8.34 -4.62
C ARG A 92 -11.03 8.52 -4.40
N PRO A 93 -11.60 9.57 -4.99
CA PRO A 93 -12.99 9.96 -4.71
C PRO A 93 -14.04 9.01 -5.29
N LEU A 94 -13.64 8.08 -6.18
CA LEU A 94 -14.57 7.19 -6.89
C LEU A 94 -14.59 5.76 -6.32
N LEU A 95 -14.03 5.51 -5.13
CA LEU A 95 -13.92 4.15 -4.57
C LEU A 95 -15.28 3.50 -4.28
N ASP A 96 -16.32 4.28 -4.07
CA ASP A 96 -17.68 3.79 -3.82
C ASP A 96 -18.51 3.61 -5.10
N TRP A 97 -17.96 4.06 -6.25
CA TRP A 97 -18.62 3.96 -7.53
C TRP A 97 -18.30 2.64 -8.22
N ARG A 98 -19.31 2.03 -8.84
CA ARG A 98 -19.13 0.87 -9.71
C ARG A 98 -18.66 1.31 -11.09
N ARG A 99 -17.87 0.46 -11.74
CA ARG A 99 -17.42 0.71 -13.12
C ARG A 99 -18.59 0.95 -14.08
N VAL A 100 -19.69 0.23 -13.91
CA VAL A 100 -20.91 0.38 -14.74
C VAL A 100 -21.57 1.76 -14.55
N GLU A 101 -21.57 2.28 -13.35
CA GLU A 101 -22.11 3.62 -13.05
C GLU A 101 -21.25 4.71 -13.68
N LEU A 102 -19.92 4.58 -13.60
CA LEU A 102 -18.97 5.49 -14.25
C LEU A 102 -19.10 5.44 -15.78
N ALA A 103 -19.28 4.25 -16.36
CA ALA A 103 -19.53 4.09 -17.79
C ALA A 103 -20.80 4.82 -18.22
N ALA A 104 -21.89 4.71 -17.45
CA ALA A 104 -23.13 5.44 -17.72
C ALA A 104 -22.99 6.97 -17.61
N VAL A 105 -22.10 7.47 -16.74
CA VAL A 105 -21.76 8.91 -16.68
C VAL A 105 -21.05 9.35 -17.95
N VAL A 106 -20.05 8.59 -18.41
CA VAL A 106 -19.29 8.87 -19.63
C VAL A 106 -20.20 8.87 -20.87
N GLU A 107 -21.09 7.89 -20.97
CA GLU A 107 -22.06 7.76 -22.06
C GLU A 107 -23.04 8.94 -22.08
N ARG A 108 -23.64 9.30 -20.95
CA ARG A 108 -24.54 10.46 -20.82
C ARG A 108 -23.88 11.79 -21.16
N ALA A 109 -22.56 11.88 -20.92
CA ALA A 109 -21.79 13.05 -21.32
C ALA A 109 -21.43 13.06 -22.81
N GLY A 110 -21.87 12.08 -23.60
CA GLY A 110 -21.53 11.96 -25.02
C GLY A 110 -20.06 11.68 -25.30
N LEU A 111 -19.31 11.17 -24.29
CA LEU A 111 -17.90 10.89 -24.40
C LEU A 111 -17.66 9.43 -24.81
N VAL A 112 -16.61 9.22 -25.60
CA VAL A 112 -16.16 7.87 -25.98
C VAL A 112 -14.98 7.47 -25.10
N ALA A 113 -15.18 6.38 -24.34
CA ALA A 113 -14.09 5.81 -23.55
C ALA A 113 -13.00 5.22 -24.46
N ALA A 114 -11.73 5.50 -24.16
CA ALA A 114 -10.61 4.89 -24.87
C ALA A 114 -10.54 3.38 -24.58
N ASP A 115 -10.45 2.60 -25.65
CA ASP A 115 -10.22 1.15 -25.56
C ASP A 115 -8.71 0.87 -25.60
N ASP A 116 -8.14 0.55 -24.43
CA ASP A 116 -6.73 0.16 -24.32
C ASP A 116 -6.60 -1.36 -24.43
N PRO A 117 -5.92 -1.90 -25.46
CA PRO A 117 -5.73 -3.34 -25.64
C PRO A 117 -5.11 -4.05 -24.44
N SER A 118 -4.29 -3.35 -23.64
CA SER A 118 -3.69 -3.92 -22.43
C SER A 118 -4.72 -4.32 -21.36
N ASN A 119 -5.92 -3.76 -21.40
CA ASN A 119 -7.03 -4.11 -20.51
C ASN A 119 -7.61 -5.51 -20.79
N ARG A 120 -7.25 -6.14 -21.91
CA ARG A 120 -7.69 -7.49 -22.31
C ARG A 120 -6.58 -8.54 -22.20
N ASP A 121 -5.36 -8.14 -21.88
CA ASP A 121 -4.20 -9.03 -21.83
C ASP A 121 -4.22 -9.89 -20.57
N ALA A 122 -4.59 -11.17 -20.74
CA ALA A 122 -4.68 -12.16 -19.65
C ALA A 122 -3.32 -12.53 -19.00
N ARG A 123 -2.18 -12.01 -19.50
CA ARG A 123 -0.90 -12.10 -18.78
C ARG A 123 -0.93 -11.34 -17.46
N PHE A 124 -1.82 -10.36 -17.33
CA PHE A 124 -1.95 -9.55 -16.12
C PHE A 124 -2.96 -10.16 -15.13
N ASP A 125 -2.54 -10.36 -13.90
CA ASP A 125 -3.37 -10.90 -12.80
C ASP A 125 -4.72 -10.16 -12.65
N ARG A 126 -4.73 -8.85 -12.81
CA ARG A 126 -5.95 -8.03 -12.72
C ARG A 126 -6.94 -8.33 -13.83
N VAL A 127 -6.46 -8.58 -15.06
CA VAL A 127 -7.34 -8.93 -16.17
C VAL A 127 -7.99 -10.29 -15.91
N ARG A 128 -7.20 -11.28 -15.46
CA ARG A 128 -7.72 -12.59 -15.07
C ARG A 128 -8.75 -12.48 -13.95
N MET A 129 -8.45 -11.68 -12.91
CA MET A 129 -9.37 -11.50 -11.79
C MET A 129 -10.68 -10.84 -12.23
N ARG A 130 -10.64 -9.87 -13.14
CA ARG A 130 -11.82 -9.24 -13.73
C ARG A 130 -12.69 -10.24 -14.49
N GLN A 131 -12.07 -11.15 -15.23
CA GLN A 131 -12.78 -12.24 -15.93
C GLN A 131 -13.45 -13.20 -14.94
N VAL A 132 -12.76 -13.56 -13.86
CA VAL A 132 -13.33 -14.38 -12.78
C VAL A 132 -14.53 -13.70 -12.14
N LEU A 133 -14.42 -12.40 -11.79
CA LEU A 133 -15.52 -11.63 -11.22
C LEU A 133 -16.71 -11.51 -12.17
N ALA A 134 -16.45 -11.33 -13.47
CA ALA A 134 -17.51 -11.24 -14.48
C ALA A 134 -18.27 -12.56 -14.68
N GLY A 135 -17.62 -13.71 -14.42
CA GLY A 135 -18.21 -15.04 -14.54
C GLY A 135 -18.78 -15.61 -13.24
N ALA A 136 -18.63 -14.90 -12.11
CA ALA A 136 -19.06 -15.35 -10.79
C ALA A 136 -20.26 -14.52 -10.32
N ASP A 137 -21.46 -14.92 -10.71
CA ASP A 137 -22.74 -14.24 -10.42
C ASP A 137 -23.07 -14.21 -8.90
N TRP A 138 -22.50 -15.12 -8.13
CA TRP A 138 -22.62 -15.18 -6.67
C TRP A 138 -21.71 -14.18 -5.92
N LEU A 139 -20.76 -13.53 -6.61
CA LEU A 139 -19.87 -12.52 -6.01
C LEU A 139 -20.44 -11.11 -6.20
N ASP A 140 -20.86 -10.48 -5.11
CA ASP A 140 -21.23 -9.07 -5.12
C ASP A 140 -19.98 -8.17 -4.97
N VAL A 141 -19.62 -7.48 -6.06
CA VAL A 141 -18.49 -6.56 -6.10
C VAL A 141 -18.65 -5.42 -5.09
N ALA A 142 -19.88 -4.92 -4.86
CA ALA A 142 -20.11 -3.86 -3.88
C ALA A 142 -19.89 -4.39 -2.45
N ALA A 143 -20.30 -5.63 -2.16
CA ALA A 143 -20.03 -6.27 -0.88
C ALA A 143 -18.53 -6.49 -0.66
N LEU A 144 -17.78 -6.92 -1.68
CA LEU A 144 -16.32 -7.06 -1.62
C LEU A 144 -15.64 -5.71 -1.35
N ALA A 145 -16.07 -4.64 -2.03
CA ALA A 145 -15.54 -3.29 -1.79
C ALA A 145 -15.84 -2.80 -0.37
N ARG A 146 -17.06 -3.02 0.16
CA ARG A 146 -17.42 -2.74 1.56
C ARG A 146 -16.56 -3.53 2.54
N SER A 147 -16.29 -4.81 2.26
CA SER A 147 -15.41 -5.63 3.10
C SER A 147 -13.98 -5.07 3.15
N ALA A 148 -13.45 -4.59 2.02
CA ALA A 148 -12.15 -3.92 1.98
C ALA A 148 -12.16 -2.61 2.81
N ALA A 149 -13.25 -1.84 2.76
CA ALA A 149 -13.40 -0.63 3.57
C ALA A 149 -13.46 -0.94 5.08
N ASN A 150 -14.24 -1.95 5.50
CA ASN A 150 -14.29 -2.39 6.90
C ASN A 150 -12.91 -2.87 7.40
N LEU A 151 -12.16 -3.56 6.53
CA LEU A 151 -10.79 -3.97 6.84
C LEU A 151 -9.83 -2.77 6.91
N ALA A 152 -10.11 -1.69 6.16
CA ALA A 152 -9.36 -0.45 6.27
C ALA A 152 -9.57 0.24 7.62
N ASP A 153 -10.79 0.25 8.14
CA ASP A 153 -11.10 0.78 9.47
C ASP A 153 -10.45 -0.07 10.57
N ALA A 154 -10.51 -1.38 10.44
CA ALA A 154 -9.82 -2.29 11.36
C ALA A 154 -8.30 -2.08 11.35
N GLU A 155 -7.70 -1.87 10.18
CA GLU A 155 -6.27 -1.58 10.07
C GLU A 155 -5.91 -0.24 10.72
N ALA A 156 -6.73 0.80 10.56
CA ALA A 156 -6.51 2.08 11.22
C ALA A 156 -6.53 1.94 12.76
N ALA A 157 -7.43 1.12 13.31
CA ALA A 157 -7.46 0.80 14.73
C ALA A 157 -6.19 0.05 15.19
N LEU A 158 -5.69 -0.89 14.38
CA LEU A 158 -4.46 -1.62 14.67
C LEU A 158 -3.22 -0.71 14.57
N GLU A 159 -3.18 0.22 13.62
CA GLU A 159 -2.12 1.23 13.50
C GLU A 159 -2.13 2.16 14.72
N TRP A 160 -3.30 2.62 15.17
CA TRP A 160 -3.44 3.43 16.38
C TRP A 160 -2.95 2.68 17.62
N ALA A 161 -3.34 1.40 17.78
CA ALA A 161 -2.88 0.58 18.89
C ALA A 161 -1.37 0.34 18.86
N ALA A 162 -0.78 0.15 17.67
CA ALA A 162 0.67 -0.01 17.51
C ALA A 162 1.43 1.28 17.84
N ALA A 163 0.89 2.45 17.47
CA ALA A 163 1.49 3.74 17.84
C ALA A 163 1.46 3.95 19.36
N ARG A 164 0.38 3.53 20.03
CA ARG A 164 0.27 3.57 21.48
C ARG A 164 1.27 2.62 22.15
N GLU A 165 1.31 1.36 21.70
CA GLU A 165 2.30 0.37 22.19
C GLU A 165 3.73 0.86 22.01
N TRP A 166 4.04 1.49 20.87
CA TRP A 166 5.34 2.15 20.66
C TRP A 166 5.63 3.21 21.71
N SER A 167 4.69 4.11 21.97
CA SER A 167 4.91 5.23 22.91
C SER A 167 5.09 4.77 24.36
N GLU A 168 4.46 3.68 24.75
CA GLU A 168 4.45 3.15 26.11
C GLU A 168 5.61 2.16 26.37
N ASN A 169 6.03 1.38 25.35
CA ASN A 169 6.88 0.20 25.53
C ASN A 169 8.16 0.19 24.66
N VAL A 170 8.44 1.27 23.91
CA VAL A 170 9.70 1.43 23.17
C VAL A 170 10.52 2.56 23.76
N VAL A 171 11.75 2.26 24.16
CA VAL A 171 12.70 3.23 24.71
C VAL A 171 13.88 3.38 23.76
N THR A 172 14.34 4.61 23.56
CA THR A 172 15.57 4.88 22.81
C THR A 172 16.78 4.56 23.68
N GLY A 173 17.62 3.65 23.21
CA GLY A 173 18.85 3.25 23.86
C GLY A 173 20.08 4.02 23.35
N ALA A 174 21.25 3.59 23.79
CA ALA A 174 22.52 4.17 23.36
C ALA A 174 22.80 3.89 21.87
N MET A 175 23.58 4.75 21.22
CA MET A 175 24.06 4.62 19.83
C MET A 175 22.94 4.38 18.80
N GLY A 176 21.75 4.98 19.02
CA GLY A 176 20.62 4.86 18.09
C GLY A 176 19.91 3.52 18.13
N SER A 177 20.11 2.72 19.19
CA SER A 177 19.35 1.49 19.42
C SER A 177 17.97 1.80 19.99
N TYR A 178 17.08 0.78 19.96
CA TYR A 178 15.79 0.80 20.63
C TYR A 178 15.64 -0.46 21.48
N VAL A 179 14.99 -0.30 22.65
CA VAL A 179 14.57 -1.44 23.49
C VAL A 179 13.06 -1.49 23.44
N TYR A 180 12.51 -2.63 23.10
CA TYR A 180 11.07 -2.87 23.05
C TYR A 180 10.69 -4.03 23.97
N GLN A 181 9.76 -3.77 24.89
CA GLN A 181 9.17 -4.77 25.76
C GLN A 181 7.73 -5.02 25.33
N PRO A 182 7.46 -6.09 24.54
CA PRO A 182 6.10 -6.36 24.03
C PRO A 182 5.10 -6.61 25.15
N GLN A 183 4.03 -5.80 25.22
CA GLN A 183 2.91 -5.98 26.13
C GLN A 183 1.60 -6.26 25.36
N ALA A 184 1.51 -5.77 24.12
CA ALA A 184 0.33 -5.91 23.29
C ALA A 184 0.21 -7.31 22.64
N PRO A 185 -1.00 -7.67 22.18
CA PRO A 185 -1.21 -8.88 21.38
C PRO A 185 -0.28 -8.95 20.16
N ARG A 186 0.05 -10.17 19.73
CA ARG A 186 0.99 -10.46 18.63
C ARG A 186 0.79 -9.57 17.39
N ALA A 187 -0.46 -9.33 16.97
CA ALA A 187 -0.76 -8.53 15.79
C ALA A 187 -0.28 -7.06 15.92
N ILE A 188 -0.32 -6.50 17.11
CA ILE A 188 0.18 -5.16 17.42
C ILE A 188 1.70 -5.18 17.54
N ALA A 189 2.25 -6.12 18.30
CA ALA A 189 3.69 -6.25 18.50
C ALA A 189 4.44 -6.46 17.18
N LEU A 190 3.90 -7.23 16.23
CA LEU A 190 4.47 -7.37 14.89
C LEU A 190 4.57 -6.04 14.14
N ARG A 191 3.58 -5.14 14.30
CA ARG A 191 3.63 -3.79 13.70
C ARG A 191 4.73 -2.95 14.32
N VAL A 192 4.89 -2.99 15.64
CA VAL A 192 5.97 -2.27 16.33
C VAL A 192 7.33 -2.79 15.87
N VAL A 193 7.52 -4.11 15.77
CA VAL A 193 8.75 -4.70 15.22
C VAL A 193 9.01 -4.24 13.79
N THR A 194 7.98 -4.22 12.93
CA THR A 194 8.09 -3.72 11.55
C THR A 194 8.55 -2.26 11.53
N LEU A 195 7.94 -1.40 12.34
CA LEU A 195 8.30 0.02 12.44
C LEU A 195 9.74 0.22 12.95
N LEU A 196 10.18 -0.55 13.96
CA LEU A 196 11.54 -0.51 14.49
C LEU A 196 12.57 -0.87 13.44
N VAL A 197 12.32 -1.95 12.69
CA VAL A 197 13.19 -2.37 11.59
C VAL A 197 13.22 -1.32 10.49
N ALA A 198 12.06 -0.84 10.04
CA ALA A 198 11.98 0.19 9.00
C ALA A 198 12.72 1.47 9.38
N ARG A 199 12.64 1.88 10.66
CA ARG A 199 13.33 3.06 11.16
C ARG A 199 14.86 2.92 11.20
N LEU A 200 15.37 1.72 11.47
CA LEU A 200 16.81 1.44 11.54
C LEU A 200 17.43 1.07 10.19
N ASP A 201 16.69 0.38 9.32
CA ASP A 201 17.17 -0.13 8.02
C ASP A 201 16.81 0.80 6.84
N GLY A 202 15.88 1.73 7.04
CA GLY A 202 15.42 2.66 6.01
C GLY A 202 14.43 2.05 5.01
N GLY A 203 13.98 0.81 5.19
CA GLY A 203 13.02 0.12 4.34
C GLY A 203 12.11 -0.83 5.10
N GLU A 204 10.92 -1.09 4.58
CA GLU A 204 9.99 -2.02 5.21
C GLU A 204 10.42 -3.48 5.01
N PRO A 205 10.55 -4.26 6.10
CA PRO A 205 10.84 -5.69 6.00
C PRO A 205 9.62 -6.46 5.46
N ARG A 206 9.85 -7.62 4.85
CA ARG A 206 8.77 -8.51 4.40
C ARG A 206 8.03 -9.10 5.60
N GLY A 207 6.69 -9.02 5.61
CA GLY A 207 5.86 -9.45 6.74
C GLY A 207 6.10 -10.90 7.21
N GLY A 208 6.35 -11.85 6.30
CA GLY A 208 6.71 -13.22 6.67
C GLY A 208 8.03 -13.33 7.44
N GLN A 209 9.02 -12.51 7.12
CA GLN A 209 10.30 -12.47 7.84
C GLN A 209 10.13 -11.88 9.25
N VAL A 210 9.28 -10.85 9.38
CA VAL A 210 8.96 -10.24 10.68
C VAL A 210 8.26 -11.25 11.59
N ALA A 211 7.28 -12.00 11.07
CA ALA A 211 6.57 -13.01 11.84
C ALA A 211 7.50 -14.12 12.36
N GLN A 212 8.39 -14.64 11.49
CA GLN A 212 9.38 -15.64 11.88
C GLN A 212 10.39 -15.09 12.92
N ALA A 213 10.85 -13.85 12.72
CA ALA A 213 11.74 -13.19 13.67
C ALA A 213 11.07 -13.00 15.03
N PHE A 214 9.81 -12.57 15.05
CA PHE A 214 9.03 -12.42 16.27
C PHE A 214 8.94 -13.73 17.05
N ASP A 215 8.59 -14.83 16.39
CA ASP A 215 8.45 -16.14 17.03
C ASP A 215 9.80 -16.63 17.61
N ARG A 216 10.91 -16.33 16.94
CA ARG A 216 12.26 -16.61 17.48
C ARG A 216 12.61 -15.75 18.69
N LEU A 217 12.29 -14.45 18.66
CA LEU A 217 12.54 -13.53 19.78
C LEU A 217 11.75 -13.92 21.03
N VAL A 218 10.49 -14.34 20.86
CA VAL A 218 9.68 -14.88 21.98
C VAL A 218 10.33 -16.12 22.60
N ASN A 219 11.03 -16.92 21.79
CA ASN A 219 11.78 -18.09 22.27
C ASN A 219 13.23 -17.75 22.74
N GLY A 220 13.53 -16.47 22.98
CA GLY A 220 14.83 -16.04 23.49
C GLY A 220 15.99 -16.13 22.47
N GLN A 221 15.69 -16.25 21.18
CA GLN A 221 16.70 -16.39 20.13
C GLN A 221 16.99 -15.04 19.45
N PRO A 222 18.25 -14.66 19.27
CA PRO A 222 18.59 -13.47 18.51
C PRO A 222 18.26 -13.64 17.02
N VAL A 223 17.94 -12.52 16.34
CA VAL A 223 17.59 -12.50 14.93
C VAL A 223 18.26 -11.35 14.20
N SER A 224 18.33 -11.46 12.87
CA SER A 224 18.70 -10.36 11.98
C SER A 224 17.59 -10.16 10.94
N LEU A 225 17.19 -8.91 10.72
CA LEU A 225 16.21 -8.48 9.73
C LEU A 225 16.83 -7.34 8.91
N GLY A 226 17.22 -7.62 7.67
CA GLY A 226 17.99 -6.66 6.87
C GLY A 226 19.29 -6.29 7.58
N ASN A 227 19.55 -5.00 7.75
CA ASN A 227 20.70 -4.47 8.49
C ASN A 227 20.41 -4.22 9.98
N VAL A 228 19.40 -4.86 10.55
CA VAL A 228 19.05 -4.74 11.98
C VAL A 228 19.30 -6.06 12.67
N VAL A 229 20.03 -6.00 13.78
CA VAL A 229 20.20 -7.13 14.71
C VAL A 229 19.31 -6.91 15.91
N VAL A 230 18.56 -7.95 16.31
CA VAL A 230 17.71 -7.91 17.49
C VAL A 230 18.15 -8.98 18.47
N ARG A 231 18.37 -8.57 19.71
CA ARG A 231 18.78 -9.47 20.81
C ARG A 231 17.75 -9.40 21.94
N PRO A 232 17.16 -10.54 22.32
CA PRO A 232 16.30 -10.59 23.50
C PRO A 232 17.13 -10.55 24.78
N SER A 233 16.60 -9.88 25.81
CA SER A 233 17.13 -9.83 27.17
C SER A 233 15.97 -9.83 28.18
N HIS A 234 16.28 -9.78 29.49
CA HIS A 234 15.25 -9.65 30.55
C HIS A 234 14.55 -8.29 30.54
N GLU A 235 15.18 -7.24 29.96
CA GLU A 235 14.61 -5.90 29.81
C GLU A 235 13.77 -5.72 28.54
N GLY A 236 13.75 -6.73 27.68
CA GLY A 236 13.05 -6.68 26.39
C GLY A 236 13.96 -7.02 25.21
N TRP A 237 13.55 -6.62 24.02
CA TRP A 237 14.27 -6.87 22.77
C TRP A 237 15.03 -5.62 22.33
N THR A 238 16.35 -5.72 22.24
CA THR A 238 17.21 -4.62 21.81
C THR A 238 17.42 -4.68 20.30
N PHE A 239 16.95 -3.65 19.60
CA PHE A 239 17.12 -3.43 18.16
C PHE A 239 18.30 -2.51 17.92
N MET A 240 19.26 -2.92 17.07
CA MET A 240 20.44 -2.11 16.74
C MET A 240 20.83 -2.30 15.27
N PRO A 241 21.45 -1.28 14.63
CA PRO A 241 22.03 -1.46 13.30
C PRO A 241 23.08 -2.59 13.33
N ALA A 242 23.09 -3.42 12.30
CA ALA A 242 24.14 -4.43 12.16
C ALA A 242 25.51 -3.74 12.02
N PRO A 243 26.58 -4.29 12.63
CA PRO A 243 27.91 -3.75 12.44
C PRO A 243 28.28 -3.80 10.96
N ARG A 244 28.89 -2.71 10.46
CA ARG A 244 29.36 -2.68 9.07
C ARG A 244 30.32 -3.85 8.84
N ARG A 245 30.06 -4.65 7.81
CA ARG A 245 31.03 -5.68 7.40
C ARG A 245 32.34 -4.97 7.10
N ARG A 246 33.43 -5.36 7.80
CA ARG A 246 34.75 -4.97 7.39
C ARG A 246 35.00 -5.65 6.04
N VAL A 247 35.18 -4.84 5.00
CA VAL A 247 35.66 -5.28 3.69
C VAL A 247 37.16 -5.56 3.80
#